data_bacc3d4ad27c2d742284beef93bb56a2
#
_entry.id   bacc3d4ad27c2d742284beef93bb56a2
#
_cell.length_a   1.000
_cell.length_b   1.000
_cell.length_c   1.000
_cell.angle_alpha   90.00
_cell.angle_beta   90.00
_cell.angle_gamma   90.00
#
_symmetry.space_group_name_H-M   'P 1'
#
loop_
_entity.id
_entity.type
_entity.pdbx_description
1 polymer ?
#
loop_
_entity_poly.entity_id
_entity_poly.type
_entity_poly.pdbx_seq_one_letter_code
_entity_poly.pdbx_strand_id
1 'polypeptide(L)'
;EYPEAPANFGLLDQHKALTWVYKNISNFGGDPEQITIGGQSAGGGSVINQLAYKKNKPMIKRAVVESGMFINPFMTMFPSRSLTDAEKIGQEFFEFCGVKNLKEARELSTEFLFKKWDEWGGFPKSAMTWGPVNDGSFICFNFFDAVEKGLIEVPPLLTGYTPDEFNFGPIGADKSEEINTIELALRKLTNALEKNGNKNKNFLYRFDVPIPGWDNPGKFHSVDLWFFFETLAKCWRPFKGFHYDVSRQMCNYLCNFIKTGDVNGLDSYN
;
A
#
# COMPACT_ATOMS: atom_id res chain seq x y z
N GLU A 1 16.81 -5.97 22.44
CA GLU A 1 15.52 -5.28 22.50
C GLU A 1 15.60 -4.05 23.37
N TYR A 2 15.05 -2.95 22.85
CA TYR A 2 14.86 -1.72 23.61
C TYR A 2 13.35 -1.53 23.76
N PRO A 3 12.79 -1.62 24.98
CA PRO A 3 11.35 -1.45 25.20
C PRO A 3 10.81 -0.12 24.66
N GLU A 4 11.66 0.92 24.66
CA GLU A 4 11.35 2.25 24.11
C GLU A 4 11.50 2.36 22.60
N ALA A 5 12.01 1.33 21.93
CA ALA A 5 12.23 1.29 20.49
C ALA A 5 11.45 0.12 19.86
N PRO A 6 10.12 0.25 19.70
CA PRO A 6 9.29 -0.75 19.05
C PRO A 6 9.70 -0.93 17.58
N ALA A 7 9.25 -1.98 16.96
CA ALA A 7 9.37 -2.16 15.50
C ALA A 7 8.44 -1.20 14.73
N ASN A 8 8.50 -1.26 13.39
CA ASN A 8 7.57 -0.53 12.49
C ASN A 8 7.64 1.00 12.57
N PHE A 9 8.84 1.56 12.75
CA PHE A 9 9.03 3.02 12.91
C PHE A 9 8.41 3.83 11.79
N GLY A 10 8.59 3.45 10.52
CA GLY A 10 7.99 4.14 9.38
C GLY A 10 6.46 4.17 9.43
N LEU A 11 5.83 3.07 9.86
CA LEU A 11 4.38 3.01 10.04
C LEU A 11 3.91 3.82 11.25
N LEU A 12 4.72 3.87 12.32
CA LEU A 12 4.46 4.72 13.48
C LEU A 12 4.58 6.21 13.14
N ASP A 13 5.52 6.59 12.28
CA ASP A 13 5.65 7.96 11.76
C ASP A 13 4.41 8.35 10.94
N GLN A 14 3.90 7.45 10.10
CA GLN A 14 2.65 7.66 9.37
C GLN A 14 1.45 7.80 10.33
N HIS A 15 1.35 6.96 11.37
CA HIS A 15 0.34 7.12 12.41
C HIS A 15 0.45 8.47 13.11
N LYS A 16 1.67 8.93 13.40
CA LYS A 16 1.90 10.23 14.01
C LYS A 16 1.46 11.37 13.11
N ALA A 17 1.77 11.28 11.81
CA ALA A 17 1.34 12.25 10.80
C ALA A 17 -0.20 12.28 10.70
N LEU A 18 -0.86 11.12 10.62
CA LEU A 18 -2.32 11.01 10.61
C LEU A 18 -2.93 11.65 11.87
N THR A 19 -2.35 11.38 13.03
CA THR A 19 -2.80 11.96 14.30
C THR A 19 -2.67 13.48 14.29
N TRP A 20 -1.59 14.01 13.72
CA TRP A 20 -1.40 15.44 13.59
C TRP A 20 -2.45 16.06 12.66
N VAL A 21 -2.68 15.45 11.49
CA VAL A 21 -3.72 15.89 10.55
C VAL A 21 -5.09 15.89 11.24
N TYR A 22 -5.47 14.80 11.88
CA TYR A 22 -6.74 14.68 12.59
C TYR A 22 -6.96 15.80 13.62
N LYS A 23 -5.91 16.16 14.37
CA LYS A 23 -5.98 17.20 15.41
C LYS A 23 -5.97 18.63 14.88
N ASN A 24 -5.43 18.85 13.70
CA ASN A 24 -5.12 20.21 13.23
C ASN A 24 -5.85 20.63 11.96
N ILE A 25 -6.41 19.67 11.18
CA ILE A 25 -6.92 19.97 9.83
C ILE A 25 -8.05 20.99 9.82
N SER A 26 -8.80 21.11 10.91
CA SER A 26 -9.85 22.15 11.06
C SER A 26 -9.29 23.57 10.98
N ASN A 27 -8.04 23.78 11.43
CA ASN A 27 -7.37 25.09 11.32
C ASN A 27 -7.04 25.48 9.87
N PHE A 28 -7.08 24.50 8.96
CA PHE A 28 -6.84 24.66 7.53
C PHE A 28 -8.13 24.59 6.70
N GLY A 29 -9.30 24.59 7.36
CA GLY A 29 -10.60 24.50 6.70
C GLY A 29 -11.04 23.08 6.32
N GLY A 30 -10.31 22.05 6.76
CA GLY A 30 -10.68 20.65 6.55
C GLY A 30 -11.56 20.11 7.68
N ASP A 31 -12.17 18.95 7.41
CA ASP A 31 -13.02 18.24 8.36
C ASP A 31 -12.29 16.97 8.86
N PRO A 32 -11.94 16.88 10.17
CA PRO A 32 -11.28 15.72 10.73
C PRO A 32 -12.11 14.43 10.64
N GLU A 33 -13.45 14.55 10.57
CA GLU A 33 -14.35 13.41 10.43
C GLU A 33 -14.44 12.89 8.98
N GLN A 34 -13.75 13.53 8.01
CA GLN A 34 -13.80 13.20 6.59
C GLN A 34 -12.43 12.81 6.01
N ILE A 35 -11.50 12.38 6.84
CA ILE A 35 -10.16 12.00 6.38
C ILE A 35 -10.23 10.70 5.57
N THR A 36 -9.72 10.76 4.36
CA THR A 36 -9.44 9.60 3.51
C THR A 36 -7.94 9.39 3.45
N ILE A 37 -7.46 8.19 3.76
CA ILE A 37 -6.06 7.82 3.55
C ILE A 37 -5.94 7.05 2.24
N GLY A 38 -4.86 7.30 1.49
CA GLY A 38 -4.63 6.64 0.22
C GLY A 38 -3.16 6.31 -0.01
N GLY A 39 -2.91 5.28 -0.81
CA GLY A 39 -1.57 4.89 -1.16
C GLY A 39 -1.51 3.85 -2.27
N GLN A 40 -0.45 3.94 -3.05
CA GLN A 40 -0.14 3.03 -4.13
C GLN A 40 1.08 2.18 -3.76
N SER A 41 1.12 0.92 -4.23
CA SER A 41 2.25 0.03 -4.01
C SER A 41 2.58 -0.11 -2.51
N ALA A 42 3.80 0.14 -2.08
CA ALA A 42 4.20 0.16 -0.67
C ALA A 42 3.35 1.14 0.16
N GLY A 43 2.89 2.26 -0.43
CA GLY A 43 1.94 3.17 0.19
C GLY A 43 0.58 2.51 0.43
N GLY A 44 0.08 1.72 -0.51
CA GLY A 44 -1.12 0.91 -0.32
C GLY A 44 -0.95 -0.15 0.77
N GLY A 45 0.23 -0.81 0.82
CA GLY A 45 0.63 -1.68 1.93
C GLY A 45 0.65 -0.94 3.27
N SER A 46 1.09 0.31 3.28
CA SER A 46 1.01 1.16 4.47
C SER A 46 -0.43 1.42 4.89
N VAL A 47 -1.31 1.76 3.95
CA VAL A 47 -2.74 2.01 4.21
C VAL A 47 -3.38 0.81 4.92
N ILE A 48 -3.20 -0.41 4.42
CA ILE A 48 -3.79 -1.61 5.05
C ILE A 48 -3.26 -1.86 6.46
N ASN A 49 -1.97 -1.55 6.73
CA ASN A 49 -1.42 -1.63 8.08
C ASN A 49 -1.99 -0.54 9.00
N GLN A 50 -2.21 0.68 8.49
CA GLN A 50 -2.88 1.74 9.25
C GLN A 50 -4.35 1.39 9.56
N LEU A 51 -5.06 0.72 8.65
CA LEU A 51 -6.42 0.20 8.89
C LEU A 51 -6.46 -0.89 9.96
N ALA A 52 -5.43 -1.75 10.00
CA ALA A 52 -5.32 -2.81 11.00
C ALA A 52 -5.00 -2.26 12.41
N TYR A 53 -4.42 -1.07 12.53
CA TYR A 53 -4.09 -0.45 13.80
C TYR A 53 -5.31 0.21 14.45
N LYS A 54 -5.85 -0.43 15.48
CA LYS A 54 -7.14 -0.03 16.10
C LYS A 54 -7.22 1.43 16.55
N LYS A 55 -6.09 2.04 16.94
CA LYS A 55 -6.06 3.45 17.36
C LYS A 55 -6.36 4.42 16.21
N ASN A 56 -6.21 4.00 14.97
CA ASN A 56 -6.52 4.81 13.79
C ASN A 56 -7.99 4.80 13.42
N LYS A 57 -8.77 3.83 13.89
CA LYS A 57 -10.19 3.68 13.51
C LYS A 57 -11.00 4.98 13.58
N PRO A 58 -10.91 5.81 14.65
CA PRO A 58 -11.68 7.04 14.72
C PRO A 58 -11.20 8.13 13.75
N MET A 59 -10.00 8.02 13.20
CA MET A 59 -9.39 9.03 12.35
C MET A 59 -9.54 8.76 10.85
N ILE A 60 -9.92 7.54 10.47
CA ILE A 60 -9.98 7.12 9.06
C ILE A 60 -11.43 6.91 8.66
N LYS A 61 -11.93 7.78 7.80
CA LYS A 61 -13.30 7.68 7.28
C LYS A 61 -13.40 6.78 6.05
N ARG A 62 -12.37 6.79 5.19
CA ARG A 62 -12.30 6.04 3.93
C ARG A 62 -10.86 5.65 3.62
N ALA A 63 -10.68 4.66 2.76
CA ALA A 63 -9.35 4.26 2.32
C ALA A 63 -9.30 4.00 0.81
N VAL A 64 -8.15 4.34 0.21
CA VAL A 64 -7.81 4.05 -1.19
C VAL A 64 -6.53 3.22 -1.22
N VAL A 65 -6.58 2.06 -1.88
CA VAL A 65 -5.43 1.14 -1.98
C VAL A 65 -5.22 0.74 -3.43
N GLU A 66 -4.24 1.35 -4.06
CA GLU A 66 -3.91 1.11 -5.46
C GLU A 66 -2.73 0.15 -5.53
N SER A 67 -2.93 -1.04 -6.10
CA SER A 67 -1.89 -2.07 -6.25
C SER A 67 -1.08 -2.32 -4.96
N GLY A 68 -1.75 -2.32 -3.80
CA GLY A 68 -1.10 -2.36 -2.48
C GLY A 68 -1.30 -3.65 -1.69
N MET A 69 -2.04 -4.62 -2.23
CA MET A 69 -2.40 -5.86 -1.53
C MET A 69 -1.36 -6.99 -1.75
N PHE A 70 -0.06 -6.69 -1.67
CA PHE A 70 0.96 -7.68 -1.93
C PHE A 70 1.53 -8.38 -0.68
N ILE A 71 1.27 -7.89 0.53
CA ILE A 71 1.47 -8.71 1.73
C ILE A 71 0.21 -9.56 1.90
N ASN A 72 0.13 -10.65 1.18
CA ASN A 72 -1.05 -11.50 1.10
C ASN A 72 -0.65 -12.98 1.06
N PRO A 73 -1.58 -13.91 1.34
CA PRO A 73 -1.26 -15.33 1.43
C PRO A 73 -0.86 -16.01 0.10
N PHE A 74 -1.00 -15.32 -1.02
CA PHE A 74 -0.70 -15.85 -2.36
C PHE A 74 0.66 -15.37 -2.89
N MET A 75 1.28 -14.38 -2.24
CA MET A 75 2.57 -13.81 -2.65
C MET A 75 3.65 -14.11 -1.61
N THR A 76 4.70 -14.78 -2.05
CA THR A 76 5.82 -15.16 -1.17
C THR A 76 6.94 -14.10 -1.11
N MET A 77 6.95 -13.17 -2.07
CA MET A 77 8.00 -12.15 -2.17
C MET A 77 8.00 -11.17 -0.98
N PHE A 78 6.83 -10.88 -0.42
CA PHE A 78 6.67 -9.97 0.71
C PHE A 78 6.02 -10.70 1.90
N PRO A 79 6.76 -11.55 2.61
CA PRO A 79 6.19 -12.34 3.69
C PRO A 79 5.82 -11.45 4.89
N SER A 80 4.72 -11.81 5.55
CA SER A 80 4.43 -11.29 6.89
C SER A 80 5.44 -11.91 7.88
N ARG A 81 6.13 -11.08 8.67
CA ARG A 81 7.20 -11.51 9.57
C ARG A 81 6.79 -11.44 11.03
N SER A 82 7.25 -12.41 11.81
CA SER A 82 7.25 -12.30 13.26
C SER A 82 8.35 -11.35 13.76
N LEU A 83 8.18 -10.79 14.95
CA LEU A 83 9.23 -10.00 15.58
C LEU A 83 10.53 -10.79 15.73
N THR A 84 10.44 -12.06 16.16
CA THR A 84 11.59 -12.94 16.33
C THR A 84 12.38 -13.14 15.04
N ASP A 85 11.70 -13.28 13.90
CA ASP A 85 12.39 -13.45 12.61
C ASP A 85 13.04 -12.13 12.16
N ALA A 86 12.38 -11.00 12.42
CA ALA A 86 12.94 -9.69 12.13
C ALA A 86 14.17 -9.38 12.99
N GLU A 87 14.16 -9.77 14.26
CA GLU A 87 15.31 -9.63 15.16
C GLU A 87 16.52 -10.45 14.72
N LYS A 88 16.31 -11.70 14.27
CA LYS A 88 17.40 -12.52 13.68
C LYS A 88 18.05 -11.84 12.49
N ILE A 89 17.23 -11.29 11.59
CA ILE A 89 17.74 -10.55 10.42
C ILE A 89 18.52 -9.31 10.87
N GLY A 90 18.05 -8.61 11.90
CA GLY A 90 18.75 -7.48 12.49
C GLY A 90 20.10 -7.88 13.07
N GLN A 91 20.20 -9.04 13.75
CA GLN A 91 21.45 -9.60 14.26
C GLN A 91 22.42 -9.93 13.13
N GLU A 92 21.96 -10.60 12.07
CA GLU A 92 22.76 -10.90 10.90
C GLU A 92 23.36 -9.62 10.25
N PHE A 93 22.55 -8.57 10.17
CA PHE A 93 23.03 -7.29 9.64
C PHE A 93 24.02 -6.60 10.57
N PHE A 94 23.84 -6.68 11.89
CA PHE A 94 24.80 -6.16 12.87
C PHE A 94 26.13 -6.89 12.78
N GLU A 95 26.14 -8.22 12.70
CA GLU A 95 27.33 -9.02 12.49
C GLU A 95 28.05 -8.62 11.20
N PHE A 96 27.31 -8.42 10.11
CA PHE A 96 27.86 -7.95 8.84
C PHE A 96 28.46 -6.54 8.92
N CYS A 97 27.88 -5.66 9.75
CA CYS A 97 28.41 -4.34 10.03
C CYS A 97 29.60 -4.35 11.02
N GLY A 98 29.87 -5.48 11.68
CA GLY A 98 30.91 -5.61 12.70
C GLY A 98 30.54 -5.01 14.05
N VAL A 99 29.24 -4.89 14.36
CA VAL A 99 28.72 -4.38 15.64
C VAL A 99 27.92 -5.46 16.38
N LYS A 100 27.87 -5.35 17.71
CA LYS A 100 27.29 -6.38 18.58
C LYS A 100 25.86 -6.06 19.06
N ASN A 101 25.48 -4.80 19.00
CA ASN A 101 24.21 -4.34 19.55
C ASN A 101 23.77 -3.00 18.94
N LEU A 102 22.55 -2.60 19.23
CA LEU A 102 21.96 -1.37 18.71
C LEU A 102 22.72 -0.11 19.17
N LYS A 103 23.29 -0.12 20.38
CA LYS A 103 24.06 1.03 20.86
C LYS A 103 25.30 1.27 20.00
N GLU A 104 26.05 0.22 19.67
CA GLU A 104 27.20 0.31 18.75
C GLU A 104 26.75 0.69 17.33
N ALA A 105 25.61 0.14 16.86
CA ALA A 105 25.08 0.47 15.55
C ALA A 105 24.69 1.95 15.41
N ARG A 106 24.21 2.59 16.47
CA ARG A 106 23.85 4.02 16.50
C ARG A 106 25.07 4.96 16.41
N GLU A 107 26.27 4.48 16.68
CA GLU A 107 27.51 5.25 16.52
C GLU A 107 28.03 5.22 15.07
N LEU A 108 27.47 4.37 14.22
CA LEU A 108 27.85 4.28 12.81
C LEU A 108 27.21 5.43 12.02
N SER A 109 27.97 5.96 11.05
CA SER A 109 27.42 6.99 10.16
C SER A 109 26.39 6.41 9.20
N THR A 110 25.47 7.26 8.74
CA THR A 110 24.46 6.89 7.74
C THR A 110 25.13 6.38 6.45
N GLU A 111 26.20 7.02 6.01
CA GLU A 111 26.95 6.65 4.80
C GLU A 111 27.55 5.24 4.95
N PHE A 112 28.10 4.92 6.13
CA PHE A 112 28.62 3.58 6.41
C PHE A 112 27.51 2.54 6.37
N LEU A 113 26.37 2.81 7.01
CA LEU A 113 25.22 1.90 7.03
C LEU A 113 24.66 1.67 5.62
N PHE A 114 24.52 2.72 4.79
CA PHE A 114 24.09 2.58 3.40
C PHE A 114 25.06 1.74 2.57
N LYS A 115 26.38 1.98 2.72
CA LYS A 115 27.39 1.17 2.04
C LYS A 115 27.30 -0.30 2.45
N LYS A 116 27.16 -0.56 3.76
CA LYS A 116 27.01 -1.92 4.29
C LYS A 116 25.72 -2.59 3.83
N TRP A 117 24.64 -1.85 3.77
CA TRP A 117 23.38 -2.33 3.24
C TRP A 117 23.48 -2.73 1.76
N ASP A 118 24.15 -1.93 0.95
CA ASP A 118 24.43 -2.21 -0.47
C ASP A 118 25.28 -3.48 -0.64
N GLU A 119 26.37 -3.58 0.13
CA GLU A 119 27.24 -4.75 0.17
C GLU A 119 26.51 -6.03 0.64
N TRP A 120 25.52 -5.89 1.55
CA TRP A 120 24.73 -7.00 2.10
C TRP A 120 23.65 -7.51 1.13
N GLY A 121 23.44 -6.84 0.01
CA GLY A 121 22.56 -7.24 -1.08
C GLY A 121 21.58 -6.17 -1.54
N GLY A 122 21.67 -4.97 -0.99
CA GLY A 122 20.93 -3.79 -1.46
C GLY A 122 19.42 -3.95 -1.58
N PHE A 123 18.82 -3.24 -2.54
CA PHE A 123 17.37 -3.19 -2.70
C PHE A 123 16.68 -4.56 -2.88
N PRO A 124 17.15 -5.51 -3.72
CA PRO A 124 16.45 -6.78 -3.87
C PRO A 124 16.33 -7.55 -2.56
N LYS A 125 17.39 -7.60 -1.77
CA LYS A 125 17.39 -8.25 -0.46
C LYS A 125 16.56 -7.47 0.56
N SER A 126 16.64 -6.14 0.56
CA SER A 126 15.93 -5.30 1.52
C SER A 126 14.41 -5.32 1.32
N ALA A 127 13.94 -5.32 0.08
CA ALA A 127 12.51 -5.42 -0.20
C ALA A 127 11.89 -6.69 0.42
N MET A 128 12.67 -7.77 0.45
CA MET A 128 12.27 -9.03 1.09
C MET A 128 12.61 -9.09 2.59
N THR A 129 13.38 -8.15 3.14
CA THR A 129 13.96 -8.24 4.48
C THR A 129 13.43 -7.19 5.44
N TRP A 130 13.28 -5.93 4.99
CA TRP A 130 12.90 -4.77 5.79
C TRP A 130 11.42 -4.39 5.58
N GLY A 131 10.52 -5.34 5.74
CA GLY A 131 9.07 -5.10 5.65
C GLY A 131 8.42 -4.87 7.01
N PRO A 132 7.10 -4.64 7.03
CA PRO A 132 6.32 -4.58 8.26
C PRO A 132 6.44 -5.87 9.07
N VAL A 133 6.45 -5.72 10.39
CA VAL A 133 6.68 -6.79 11.37
C VAL A 133 5.45 -6.97 12.26
N ASN A 134 4.99 -8.19 12.44
CA ASN A 134 3.99 -8.51 13.46
C ASN A 134 4.65 -8.43 14.84
N ASP A 135 4.60 -7.24 15.42
CA ASP A 135 5.24 -6.91 16.69
C ASP A 135 4.31 -7.05 17.91
N GLY A 136 3.06 -7.41 17.67
CA GLY A 136 2.04 -7.53 18.72
C GLY A 136 1.58 -6.20 19.32
N SER A 137 2.11 -5.08 18.85
CA SER A 137 1.83 -3.73 19.35
C SER A 137 1.16 -2.87 18.30
N PHE A 138 1.87 -2.50 17.24
CA PHE A 138 1.31 -1.79 16.10
C PHE A 138 0.60 -2.77 15.15
N ILE A 139 1.28 -3.84 14.73
CA ILE A 139 0.71 -4.92 13.94
C ILE A 139 0.51 -6.14 14.84
N CYS A 140 -0.73 -6.33 15.31
CA CYS A 140 -1.11 -7.50 16.09
C CYS A 140 -1.45 -8.70 15.20
N PHE A 141 -1.95 -8.43 14.00
CA PHE A 141 -2.34 -9.41 12.98
C PHE A 141 -2.05 -8.82 11.61
N ASN A 142 -1.72 -9.65 10.63
CA ASN A 142 -1.73 -9.16 9.28
C ASN A 142 -3.16 -8.78 8.86
N PHE A 143 -3.29 -7.88 7.91
CA PHE A 143 -4.57 -7.30 7.52
C PHE A 143 -5.59 -8.36 7.07
N PHE A 144 -5.18 -9.32 6.24
CA PHE A 144 -6.08 -10.35 5.72
C PHE A 144 -6.62 -11.24 6.84
N ASP A 145 -5.75 -11.68 7.77
CA ASP A 145 -6.17 -12.47 8.93
C ASP A 145 -7.12 -11.68 9.83
N ALA A 146 -6.84 -10.39 10.02
CA ALA A 146 -7.67 -9.52 10.84
C ALA A 146 -9.07 -9.36 10.24
N VAL A 147 -9.16 -9.19 8.91
CA VAL A 147 -10.45 -9.13 8.20
C VAL A 147 -11.14 -10.48 8.23
N GLU A 148 -10.45 -11.56 7.90
CA GLU A 148 -11.04 -12.91 7.84
C GLU A 148 -11.62 -13.37 9.18
N LYS A 149 -10.99 -12.97 10.29
CA LYS A 149 -11.45 -13.23 11.66
C LYS A 149 -12.44 -12.21 12.21
N GLY A 150 -12.80 -11.17 11.44
CA GLY A 150 -13.69 -10.11 11.88
C GLY A 150 -13.12 -9.25 13.03
N LEU A 151 -11.79 -9.15 13.15
CA LEU A 151 -11.12 -8.40 14.22
C LEU A 151 -11.06 -6.90 13.97
N ILE A 152 -11.23 -6.49 12.73
CA ILE A 152 -11.27 -5.10 12.29
C ILE A 152 -12.49 -4.85 11.40
N GLU A 153 -13.02 -3.66 11.48
CA GLU A 153 -14.03 -3.14 10.56
C GLU A 153 -13.30 -2.33 9.49
N VAL A 154 -13.49 -2.69 8.23
CA VAL A 154 -12.90 -1.98 7.10
C VAL A 154 -13.84 -0.85 6.69
N PRO A 155 -13.39 0.41 6.66
CA PRO A 155 -14.21 1.53 6.19
C PRO A 155 -14.51 1.39 4.70
N PRO A 156 -15.33 2.27 4.09
CA PRO A 156 -15.47 2.31 2.65
C PRO A 156 -14.09 2.29 1.97
N LEU A 157 -13.92 1.36 1.03
CA LEU A 157 -12.63 1.05 0.41
C LEU A 157 -12.74 1.15 -1.11
N LEU A 158 -11.86 1.93 -1.73
CA LEU A 158 -11.57 1.88 -3.17
C LEU A 158 -10.23 1.18 -3.35
N THR A 159 -10.21 0.08 -4.07
CA THR A 159 -8.97 -0.67 -4.30
C THR A 159 -8.95 -1.28 -5.70
N GLY A 160 -7.75 -1.54 -6.20
CA GLY A 160 -7.61 -2.16 -7.50
C GLY A 160 -6.16 -2.51 -7.82
N TYR A 161 -5.94 -2.90 -9.06
CA TYR A 161 -4.68 -3.41 -9.54
C TYR A 161 -4.53 -3.22 -11.06
N THR A 162 -3.29 -3.35 -11.53
CA THR A 162 -2.96 -3.43 -12.95
C THR A 162 -2.74 -4.89 -13.36
N PRO A 163 -3.14 -5.33 -14.57
CA PRO A 163 -2.95 -6.72 -14.99
C PRO A 163 -1.50 -7.19 -14.97
N ASP A 164 -0.56 -6.32 -15.31
CA ASP A 164 0.86 -6.64 -15.46
C ASP A 164 1.70 -6.21 -14.25
N GLU A 165 1.15 -6.40 -13.03
CA GLU A 165 1.84 -6.13 -11.77
C GLU A 165 3.17 -6.90 -11.68
N PHE A 166 4.23 -6.22 -11.21
CA PHE A 166 5.55 -6.82 -10.95
C PHE A 166 6.06 -7.73 -12.06
N ASN A 167 5.71 -7.40 -13.29
CA ASN A 167 6.11 -8.14 -14.47
C ASN A 167 7.61 -7.93 -14.76
N PHE A 168 8.47 -8.72 -14.15
CA PHE A 168 9.92 -8.68 -14.32
C PHE A 168 10.44 -9.46 -15.56
N GLY A 169 9.55 -10.02 -16.37
CA GLY A 169 9.93 -10.72 -17.59
C GLY A 169 10.25 -9.78 -18.75
N PRO A 170 10.69 -10.32 -19.90
CA PRO A 170 10.94 -9.53 -21.09
C PRO A 170 9.71 -8.73 -21.51
N ILE A 171 9.93 -7.49 -21.94
CA ILE A 171 8.87 -6.63 -22.48
C ILE A 171 8.20 -7.35 -23.65
N GLY A 172 6.88 -7.45 -23.63
CA GLY A 172 6.09 -8.12 -24.68
C GLY A 172 5.95 -9.64 -24.55
N ALA A 173 6.43 -10.26 -23.48
CA ALA A 173 6.13 -11.67 -23.19
C ALA A 173 4.62 -11.86 -22.95
N ASP A 174 4.05 -12.92 -23.52
CA ASP A 174 2.68 -13.32 -23.22
C ASP A 174 2.62 -13.88 -21.79
N LYS A 175 1.80 -13.24 -20.95
CA LYS A 175 1.61 -13.60 -19.54
C LYS A 175 0.15 -13.83 -19.19
N SER A 176 -0.66 -14.11 -20.20
CA SER A 176 -2.10 -14.35 -20.06
C SER A 176 -2.43 -15.50 -19.09
N GLU A 177 -1.48 -16.40 -18.82
CA GLU A 177 -1.62 -17.53 -17.90
C GLU A 177 -1.05 -17.26 -16.49
N GLU A 178 -0.34 -16.14 -16.27
CA GLU A 178 0.17 -15.81 -14.95
C GLU A 178 -0.95 -15.35 -14.03
N ILE A 179 -1.08 -16.01 -12.88
CA ILE A 179 -2.07 -15.67 -11.87
C ILE A 179 -1.64 -14.39 -11.16
N ASN A 180 -2.44 -13.34 -11.27
CA ASN A 180 -2.22 -12.10 -10.54
C ASN A 180 -2.56 -12.30 -9.05
N THR A 181 -1.52 -12.36 -8.21
CA THR A 181 -1.68 -12.63 -6.77
C THR A 181 -2.42 -11.52 -6.03
N ILE A 182 -2.38 -10.28 -6.54
CA ILE A 182 -3.15 -9.16 -5.99
C ILE A 182 -4.63 -9.36 -6.30
N GLU A 183 -4.99 -9.80 -7.52
CA GLU A 183 -6.37 -10.13 -7.85
C GLU A 183 -6.93 -11.20 -6.91
N LEU A 184 -6.18 -12.28 -6.68
CA LEU A 184 -6.58 -13.33 -5.75
C LEU A 184 -6.79 -12.78 -4.34
N ALA A 185 -5.89 -11.92 -3.89
CA ALA A 185 -5.99 -11.27 -2.58
C ALA A 185 -7.25 -10.39 -2.47
N LEU A 186 -7.56 -9.61 -3.50
CA LEU A 186 -8.77 -8.78 -3.55
C LEU A 186 -10.05 -9.61 -3.53
N ARG A 187 -10.10 -10.71 -4.28
CA ARG A 187 -11.22 -11.65 -4.25
C ARG A 187 -11.40 -12.28 -2.86
N LYS A 188 -10.30 -12.70 -2.23
CA LYS A 188 -10.33 -13.20 -0.85
C LYS A 188 -10.83 -12.15 0.13
N LEU A 189 -10.35 -10.91 0.01
CA LEU A 189 -10.77 -9.79 0.84
C LEU A 189 -12.28 -9.53 0.71
N THR A 190 -12.79 -9.43 -0.52
CA THR A 190 -14.22 -9.19 -0.77
C THR A 190 -15.09 -10.27 -0.14
N ASN A 191 -14.73 -11.54 -0.34
CA ASN A 191 -15.46 -12.67 0.25
C ASN A 191 -15.44 -12.64 1.79
N ALA A 192 -14.30 -12.27 2.39
CA ALA A 192 -14.18 -12.15 3.84
C ALA A 192 -15.02 -11.00 4.41
N LEU A 193 -15.01 -9.85 3.74
CA LEU A 193 -15.84 -8.68 4.12
C LEU A 193 -17.32 -9.01 4.05
N GLU A 194 -17.77 -9.67 2.99
CA GLU A 194 -19.16 -10.09 2.83
C GLU A 194 -19.55 -11.10 3.92
N LYS A 195 -18.75 -12.13 4.13
CA LYS A 195 -18.97 -13.15 5.16
C LYS A 195 -19.08 -12.56 6.57
N ASN A 196 -18.29 -11.54 6.86
CA ASN A 196 -18.29 -10.86 8.16
C ASN A 196 -19.37 -9.78 8.28
N GLY A 197 -20.23 -9.62 7.27
CA GLY A 197 -21.33 -8.67 7.29
C GLY A 197 -20.87 -7.20 7.25
N ASN A 198 -19.72 -6.92 6.65
CA ASN A 198 -19.28 -5.54 6.43
C ASN A 198 -20.32 -4.81 5.56
N LYS A 199 -20.90 -3.74 6.10
CA LYS A 199 -21.94 -2.93 5.43
C LYS A 199 -21.38 -1.77 4.63
N ASN A 200 -20.08 -1.51 4.74
CA ASN A 200 -19.43 -0.44 4.01
C ASN A 200 -19.29 -0.79 2.53
N LYS A 201 -19.46 0.19 1.67
CA LYS A 201 -19.26 0.02 0.22
C LYS A 201 -17.79 -0.20 -0.09
N ASN A 202 -17.50 -1.23 -0.89
CA ASN A 202 -16.18 -1.55 -1.37
C ASN A 202 -16.19 -1.55 -2.89
N PHE A 203 -15.30 -0.80 -3.50
CA PHE A 203 -15.17 -0.67 -4.95
C PHE A 203 -13.85 -1.28 -5.39
N LEU A 204 -13.94 -2.17 -6.39
CA LEU A 204 -12.78 -2.79 -7.02
C LEU A 204 -12.64 -2.30 -8.44
N TYR A 205 -11.40 -1.98 -8.85
CA TYR A 205 -11.09 -1.73 -10.23
C TYR A 205 -9.96 -2.65 -10.73
N ARG A 206 -10.01 -2.95 -12.01
CA ARG A 206 -8.90 -3.50 -12.78
C ARG A 206 -8.56 -2.47 -13.85
N PHE A 207 -7.33 -1.98 -13.85
CA PHE A 207 -6.88 -1.02 -14.84
C PHE A 207 -6.41 -1.74 -16.10
N ASP A 208 -7.21 -1.76 -17.15
CA ASP A 208 -6.95 -2.50 -18.38
C ASP A 208 -6.89 -1.59 -19.63
N VAL A 209 -6.41 -0.37 -19.45
CA VAL A 209 -6.24 0.61 -20.53
C VAL A 209 -4.95 0.32 -21.31
N PRO A 210 -4.99 0.18 -22.65
CA PRO A 210 -3.78 0.05 -23.46
C PRO A 210 -2.86 1.25 -23.32
N ILE A 211 -1.59 1.02 -23.00
CA ILE A 211 -0.61 2.10 -22.84
C ILE A 211 0.17 2.26 -24.14
N PRO A 212 0.13 3.45 -24.78
CA PRO A 212 0.81 3.66 -26.06
C PRO A 212 2.31 3.82 -25.87
N GLY A 213 3.07 3.37 -26.88
CA GLY A 213 4.52 3.49 -26.91
C GLY A 213 5.12 2.45 -27.84
N TRP A 214 6.35 2.70 -28.30
CA TRP A 214 7.10 1.78 -29.14
C TRP A 214 7.67 0.59 -28.36
N ASP A 215 7.73 0.72 -27.04
CA ASP A 215 8.30 -0.22 -26.08
C ASP A 215 7.30 -1.30 -25.60
N ASN A 216 6.04 -1.22 -26.03
CA ASN A 216 4.97 -2.15 -25.65
C ASN A 216 4.99 -2.48 -24.13
N PRO A 217 4.78 -1.49 -23.24
CA PRO A 217 5.08 -1.62 -21.82
C PRO A 217 4.06 -2.48 -21.05
N GLY A 218 2.93 -2.85 -21.65
CA GLY A 218 1.81 -3.44 -20.94
C GLY A 218 1.12 -2.46 -19.98
N LYS A 219 0.28 -2.99 -19.10
CA LYS A 219 -0.38 -2.21 -18.04
C LYS A 219 0.40 -2.43 -16.73
N PHE A 220 1.62 -1.91 -16.72
CA PHE A 220 2.62 -2.14 -15.67
C PHE A 220 2.23 -1.52 -14.33
N HIS A 221 2.84 -1.99 -13.28
CA HIS A 221 2.67 -1.50 -11.92
C HIS A 221 2.79 0.03 -11.83
N SER A 222 1.83 0.70 -11.21
CA SER A 222 1.76 2.16 -11.01
C SER A 222 1.32 2.99 -12.23
N VAL A 223 1.02 2.39 -13.39
CA VAL A 223 0.64 3.15 -14.59
C VAL A 223 -0.70 3.87 -14.44
N ASP A 224 -1.60 3.33 -13.62
CA ASP A 224 -2.91 3.90 -13.29
C ASP A 224 -2.82 5.23 -12.55
N LEU A 225 -1.72 5.52 -11.86
CA LEU A 225 -1.49 6.83 -11.21
C LEU A 225 -1.56 7.99 -12.20
N TRP A 226 -1.03 7.82 -13.42
CA TRP A 226 -1.10 8.87 -14.44
C TRP A 226 -2.54 9.23 -14.80
N PHE A 227 -3.44 8.25 -14.73
CA PHE A 227 -4.86 8.42 -15.02
C PHE A 227 -5.62 9.00 -13.83
N PHE A 228 -5.40 8.49 -12.63
CA PHE A 228 -6.05 9.01 -11.42
C PHE A 228 -5.72 10.47 -11.14
N PHE A 229 -4.50 10.91 -11.46
CA PHE A 229 -4.03 12.27 -11.19
C PHE A 229 -4.00 13.20 -12.43
N GLU A 230 -4.58 12.78 -13.55
CA GLU A 230 -4.62 13.54 -14.81
C GLU A 230 -3.24 14.07 -15.26
N THR A 231 -2.19 13.28 -15.11
CA THR A 231 -0.81 13.69 -15.41
C THR A 231 -0.28 13.17 -16.75
N LEU A 232 -1.14 12.63 -17.63
CA LEU A 232 -0.78 12.04 -18.91
C LEU A 232 0.06 12.98 -19.78
N ALA A 233 -0.28 14.27 -19.82
CA ALA A 233 0.43 15.28 -20.59
C ALA A 233 1.88 15.53 -20.15
N LYS A 234 2.27 15.04 -18.97
CA LYS A 234 3.65 15.14 -18.45
C LYS A 234 4.52 13.95 -18.84
N CYS A 235 3.91 12.94 -19.47
CA CYS A 235 4.62 11.75 -19.95
C CYS A 235 4.95 11.89 -21.44
N TRP A 236 6.07 11.28 -21.86
CA TRP A 236 6.50 11.28 -23.27
C TRP A 236 5.61 10.43 -24.19
N ARG A 237 4.74 9.57 -23.65
CA ARG A 237 3.94 8.62 -24.41
C ARG A 237 2.88 9.32 -25.25
N PRO A 238 2.61 8.84 -26.48
CA PRO A 238 1.66 9.46 -27.40
C PRO A 238 0.20 9.13 -27.01
N PHE A 239 -0.24 9.59 -25.86
CA PHE A 239 -1.62 9.43 -25.41
C PHE A 239 -2.59 10.13 -26.37
N LYS A 240 -3.74 9.49 -26.63
CA LYS A 240 -4.80 9.98 -27.53
C LYS A 240 -5.99 10.48 -26.69
N GLY A 241 -6.99 11.10 -27.36
CA GLY A 241 -8.16 11.68 -26.71
C GLY A 241 -8.83 10.76 -25.69
N PHE A 242 -9.12 9.51 -26.08
CA PHE A 242 -9.79 8.57 -25.19
C PHE A 242 -9.01 8.27 -23.89
N HIS A 243 -7.69 8.35 -23.89
CA HIS A 243 -6.90 8.19 -22.65
C HIS A 243 -7.17 9.34 -21.68
N TYR A 244 -7.30 10.56 -22.21
CA TYR A 244 -7.64 11.73 -21.39
C TYR A 244 -9.08 11.65 -20.87
N ASP A 245 -10.01 11.11 -21.66
CA ASP A 245 -11.39 10.88 -21.21
C ASP A 245 -11.45 9.87 -20.09
N VAL A 246 -10.74 8.73 -20.20
CA VAL A 246 -10.62 7.74 -19.15
C VAL A 246 -9.93 8.34 -17.90
N SER A 247 -8.85 9.09 -18.09
CA SER A 247 -8.15 9.76 -17.01
C SER A 247 -9.07 10.70 -16.22
N ARG A 248 -9.86 11.52 -16.94
CA ARG A 248 -10.87 12.40 -16.34
C ARG A 248 -11.91 11.62 -15.55
N GLN A 249 -12.40 10.51 -16.11
CA GLN A 249 -13.38 9.66 -15.45
C GLN A 249 -12.81 9.02 -14.17
N MET A 250 -11.58 8.49 -14.22
CA MET A 250 -10.92 7.89 -13.07
C MET A 250 -10.66 8.92 -11.97
N CYS A 251 -10.20 10.13 -12.33
CA CYS A 251 -10.04 11.22 -11.38
C CYS A 251 -11.38 11.60 -10.72
N ASN A 252 -12.47 11.65 -11.50
CA ASN A 252 -13.80 11.91 -10.94
C ASN A 252 -14.25 10.81 -9.99
N TYR A 253 -14.03 9.53 -10.30
CA TYR A 253 -14.32 8.42 -9.39
C TYR A 253 -13.58 8.56 -8.07
N LEU A 254 -12.28 8.87 -8.13
CA LEU A 254 -11.46 9.10 -6.94
C LEU A 254 -11.99 10.28 -6.12
N CYS A 255 -12.25 11.42 -6.77
CA CYS A 255 -12.78 12.61 -6.11
C CYS A 255 -14.15 12.37 -5.46
N ASN A 256 -15.06 11.69 -6.16
CA ASN A 256 -16.36 11.32 -5.63
C ASN A 256 -16.23 10.40 -4.41
N PHE A 257 -15.39 9.38 -4.53
CA PHE A 257 -15.14 8.46 -3.41
C PHE A 257 -14.58 9.18 -2.19
N ILE A 258 -13.60 10.05 -2.37
CA ILE A 258 -13.01 10.85 -1.27
C ILE A 258 -14.07 11.72 -0.60
N LYS A 259 -15.00 12.32 -1.36
CA LYS A 259 -16.05 13.20 -0.84
C LYS A 259 -17.19 12.44 -0.18
N THR A 260 -17.65 11.35 -0.79
CA THR A 260 -18.94 10.72 -0.44
C THR A 260 -18.82 9.27 0.04
N GLY A 261 -17.72 8.58 -0.28
CA GLY A 261 -17.57 7.13 -0.10
C GLY A 261 -18.20 6.31 -1.23
N ASP A 262 -18.63 6.97 -2.31
CA ASP A 262 -19.18 6.34 -3.51
C ASP A 262 -18.48 6.91 -4.75
N VAL A 263 -18.01 6.04 -5.63
CA VAL A 263 -17.30 6.44 -6.86
C VAL A 263 -18.21 7.19 -7.85
N ASN A 264 -19.53 6.93 -7.82
CA ASN A 264 -20.51 7.60 -8.67
C ASN A 264 -20.93 8.98 -8.14
N GLY A 265 -20.53 9.31 -6.91
CA GLY A 265 -20.95 10.52 -6.23
C GLY A 265 -22.35 10.39 -5.58
N LEU A 266 -22.84 11.50 -5.07
CA LEU A 266 -24.23 11.59 -4.66
C LEU A 266 -25.06 11.74 -5.93
N ASP A 267 -26.03 10.85 -6.15
CA ASP A 267 -26.96 10.96 -7.26
C ASP A 267 -27.64 12.32 -7.22
N SER A 268 -27.21 13.18 -8.13
CA SER A 268 -27.91 14.45 -8.39
C SER A 268 -29.13 14.25 -9.30
N TYR A 269 -29.53 12.99 -9.52
CA TYR A 269 -30.67 12.60 -10.35
C TYR A 269 -31.62 11.68 -9.55
N ASN A 270 -32.34 12.28 -8.62
CA ASN A 270 -33.66 11.86 -8.14
C ASN A 270 -34.57 13.06 -8.03
#